data_50dd0e7f557799702a1c5861095bb42b
#
_entry.id   50dd0e7f557799702a1c5861095bb42b
#
_cell.length_a   1.000
_cell.length_b   1.000
_cell.length_c   1.000
_cell.angle_alpha   90.00
_cell.angle_beta   90.00
_cell.angle_gamma   90.00
#
_symmetry.space_group_name_H-M   'P 1'
#
loop_
_entity.id
_entity.type
_entity.pdbx_description
1 polymer ?
#
loop_
_entity_poly.entity_id
_entity_poly.type
_entity_poly.pdbx_seq_one_letter_code
_entity_poly.pdbx_strand_id
1 'polypeptide(L)'
;MAITHDELCLLACNFLQKNGFKVAFHDRFRAWTPYGEQADAIGFRNGASCLIEAKCSRSDLLADRKKPFRIEPEKGMGDWRFFISEPGIIEISDLPEGWGLLHVVKGRVKKVHGWPGNWEWVNRASKPFSANKQAECDYMFSALRRMDLRGHLKEVYDGVIINKPEPTLIEGEE
;
A
#
# COMPACT_ATOMS: atom_id res chain seq x y z
N MET A 1 18.58 16.69 2.57
CA MET A 1 18.49 15.57 3.55
C MET A 1 17.97 14.36 2.80
N ALA A 2 18.53 13.18 3.04
CA ALA A 2 17.99 11.91 2.51
C ALA A 2 16.61 11.64 3.16
N ILE A 3 15.70 11.06 2.38
CA ILE A 3 14.36 10.71 2.85
C ILE A 3 14.48 9.51 3.79
N THR A 4 13.80 9.57 4.92
CA THR A 4 13.76 8.46 5.88
C THR A 4 12.83 7.34 5.39
N HIS A 5 12.99 6.13 5.96
CA HIS A 5 12.12 4.99 5.67
C HIS A 5 10.64 5.32 5.97
N ASP A 6 10.36 5.88 7.14
CA ASP A 6 8.99 6.26 7.55
C ASP A 6 8.35 7.25 6.59
N GLU A 7 9.14 8.23 6.11
CA GLU A 7 8.65 9.19 5.11
C GLU A 7 8.34 8.50 3.77
N LEU A 8 9.17 7.55 3.32
CA LEU A 8 8.91 6.76 2.11
C LEU A 8 7.62 5.93 2.27
N CYS A 9 7.42 5.27 3.40
CA CYS A 9 6.21 4.49 3.68
C CYS A 9 4.95 5.35 3.66
N LEU A 10 4.99 6.53 4.28
CA LEU A 10 3.88 7.47 4.29
C LEU A 10 3.58 8.02 2.88
N LEU A 11 4.62 8.38 2.11
CA LEU A 11 4.48 8.83 0.74
C LEU A 11 3.87 7.74 -0.15
N ALA A 12 4.30 6.48 0.03
CA ALA A 12 3.76 5.33 -0.69
C ALA A 12 2.27 5.11 -0.39
N CYS A 13 1.87 5.16 0.88
CA CYS A 13 0.48 5.03 1.30
C CYS A 13 -0.40 6.14 0.70
N ASN A 14 0.02 7.40 0.83
CA ASN A 14 -0.68 8.55 0.27
C ASN A 14 -0.77 8.47 -1.27
N PHE A 15 0.27 7.95 -1.91
CA PHE A 15 0.28 7.74 -3.35
C PHE A 15 -0.74 6.67 -3.77
N LEU A 16 -0.82 5.55 -3.05
CA LEU A 16 -1.84 4.52 -3.28
C LEU A 16 -3.25 5.09 -3.17
N GLN A 17 -3.55 5.85 -2.11
CA GLN A 17 -4.87 6.45 -1.90
C GLN A 17 -5.27 7.40 -3.03
N LYS A 18 -4.32 8.21 -3.53
CA LYS A 18 -4.53 9.12 -4.66
C LYS A 18 -4.69 8.39 -6.00
N ASN A 19 -4.21 7.15 -6.11
CA ASN A 19 -4.31 6.32 -7.30
C ASN A 19 -5.40 5.24 -7.21
N GLY A 20 -6.40 5.43 -6.36
CA GLY A 20 -7.63 4.62 -6.32
C GLY A 20 -7.62 3.47 -5.31
N PHE A 21 -6.55 3.25 -4.57
CA PHE A 21 -6.49 2.29 -3.47
C PHE A 21 -6.94 2.97 -2.18
N LYS A 22 -8.26 3.17 -2.02
CA LYS A 22 -8.82 3.98 -0.92
C LYS A 22 -8.57 3.39 0.47
N VAL A 23 -8.51 2.06 0.57
CA VAL A 23 -8.09 1.36 1.78
C VAL A 23 -6.60 1.09 1.65
N ALA A 24 -5.78 1.88 2.33
CA ALA A 24 -4.33 1.73 2.30
C ALA A 24 -3.74 1.91 3.69
N PHE A 25 -2.69 1.14 3.97
CA PHE A 25 -1.96 1.13 5.23
C PHE A 25 -0.47 1.34 4.96
N HIS A 26 0.24 1.91 5.92
CA HIS A 26 1.70 1.99 5.92
C HIS A 26 2.28 1.28 7.14
N ASP A 27 3.58 1.22 7.27
CA ASP A 27 4.39 0.43 8.20
C ASP A 27 4.02 0.58 9.70
N ARG A 28 3.34 1.67 10.10
CA ARG A 28 2.82 1.82 11.48
C ARG A 28 1.66 0.87 11.79
N PHE A 29 0.99 0.37 10.77
CA PHE A 29 0.02 -0.71 10.92
C PHE A 29 0.72 -2.04 10.72
N ARG A 30 0.91 -2.81 11.79
CA ARG A 30 1.44 -4.16 11.77
C ARG A 30 0.36 -5.16 12.10
N ALA A 31 0.31 -6.23 11.31
CA ALA A 31 -0.60 -7.35 11.50
C ALA A 31 0.18 -8.66 11.40
N TRP A 32 -0.32 -9.69 12.06
CA TRP A 32 0.18 -11.04 11.84
C TRP A 32 -0.18 -11.51 10.43
N THR A 33 0.76 -12.12 9.74
CA THR A 33 0.56 -12.79 8.46
C THR A 33 1.22 -14.16 8.48
N PRO A 34 0.73 -15.15 7.73
CA PRO A 34 1.22 -16.53 7.79
C PRO A 34 2.73 -16.67 7.53
N TYR A 35 3.31 -15.81 6.71
CA TYR A 35 4.72 -15.83 6.34
C TYR A 35 5.52 -14.64 6.89
N GLY A 36 4.93 -13.89 7.82
CA GLY A 36 5.60 -12.78 8.52
C GLY A 36 5.86 -11.55 7.66
N GLU A 37 5.22 -11.44 6.47
CA GLU A 37 5.37 -10.24 5.64
C GLU A 37 4.72 -9.03 6.34
N GLN A 38 5.51 -7.97 6.50
CA GLN A 38 5.06 -6.67 6.98
C GLN A 38 5.24 -5.68 5.84
N ALA A 39 4.12 -5.17 5.33
CA ALA A 39 4.15 -4.24 4.21
C ALA A 39 4.64 -2.87 4.67
N ASP A 40 5.57 -2.25 3.92
CA ASP A 40 5.93 -0.84 4.12
C ASP A 40 4.77 0.07 3.69
N ALA A 41 4.09 -0.27 2.59
CA ALA A 41 2.74 0.21 2.29
C ALA A 41 1.97 -0.83 1.48
N ILE A 42 0.68 -0.98 1.76
CA ILE A 42 -0.22 -1.83 0.98
C ILE A 42 -1.56 -1.14 0.80
N GLY A 43 -2.12 -1.24 -0.40
CA GLY A 43 -3.42 -0.69 -0.73
C GLY A 43 -4.35 -1.70 -1.37
N PHE A 44 -5.64 -1.53 -1.10
CA PHE A 44 -6.70 -2.39 -1.61
C PHE A 44 -7.72 -1.57 -2.39
N ARG A 45 -8.18 -2.12 -3.47
CA ARG A 45 -9.30 -1.66 -4.28
C ARG A 45 -10.09 -2.85 -4.80
N ASN A 46 -11.28 -2.62 -5.37
CA ASN A 46 -12.05 -3.72 -5.94
C ASN A 46 -11.22 -4.49 -6.97
N GLY A 47 -11.05 -5.79 -6.72
CA GLY A 47 -10.37 -6.72 -7.62
C GLY A 47 -8.85 -6.66 -7.64
N ALA A 48 -8.17 -5.79 -6.87
CA ALA A 48 -6.72 -5.71 -6.86
C ALA A 48 -6.13 -5.26 -5.51
N SER A 49 -4.92 -5.72 -5.23
CA SER A 49 -4.05 -5.25 -4.15
C SER A 49 -2.72 -4.76 -4.72
N CYS A 50 -2.13 -3.76 -4.08
CA CYS A 50 -0.84 -3.20 -4.47
C CYS A 50 0.06 -3.03 -3.24
N LEU A 51 1.19 -3.73 -3.27
CA LEU A 51 2.26 -3.64 -2.26
C LEU A 51 3.34 -2.68 -2.74
N ILE A 52 3.81 -1.81 -1.86
CA ILE A 52 4.97 -0.96 -2.11
C ILE A 52 5.98 -1.15 -0.97
N GLU A 53 7.21 -1.50 -1.33
CA GLU A 53 8.34 -1.69 -0.42
C GLU A 53 9.30 -0.50 -0.51
N ALA A 54 9.56 0.15 0.60
CA ALA A 54 10.47 1.28 0.71
C ALA A 54 11.92 0.81 0.84
N LYS A 55 12.83 1.43 0.10
CA LYS A 55 14.26 1.14 0.16
C LYS A 55 15.06 2.44 0.27
N CYS A 56 15.80 2.58 1.35
CA CYS A 56 16.65 3.73 1.62
C CYS A 56 18.09 3.53 1.12
N SER A 57 18.47 2.29 0.80
CA SER A 57 19.80 1.97 0.33
C SER A 57 19.82 0.74 -0.58
N ARG A 58 20.90 0.59 -1.34
CA ARG A 58 21.11 -0.60 -2.17
C ARG A 58 21.32 -1.87 -1.33
N SER A 59 21.95 -1.77 -0.17
CA SER A 59 22.11 -2.90 0.76
C SER A 59 20.76 -3.40 1.29
N ASP A 60 19.83 -2.50 1.53
CA ASP A 60 18.48 -2.82 1.95
C ASP A 60 17.71 -3.58 0.86
N LEU A 61 17.82 -3.17 -0.40
CA LEU A 61 17.28 -3.91 -1.53
C LEU A 61 17.84 -5.35 -1.63
N LEU A 62 19.16 -5.51 -1.45
CA LEU A 62 19.80 -6.81 -1.54
C LEU A 62 19.37 -7.74 -0.38
N ALA A 63 19.16 -7.20 0.81
CA ALA A 63 18.65 -7.95 1.96
C ALA A 63 17.21 -8.42 1.72
N ASP A 64 16.37 -7.61 1.09
CA ASP A 64 14.97 -7.94 0.80
C ASP A 64 14.82 -9.19 -0.08
N ARG A 65 15.73 -9.41 -1.04
CA ARG A 65 15.69 -10.56 -1.95
C ARG A 65 15.73 -11.93 -1.26
N LYS A 66 16.23 -11.99 -0.01
CA LYS A 66 16.36 -13.22 0.78
C LYS A 66 15.11 -13.60 1.57
N LYS A 67 14.11 -12.74 1.59
CA LYS A 67 12.87 -13.00 2.34
C LYS A 67 12.07 -14.14 1.68
N PRO A 68 11.44 -15.05 2.47
CA PRO A 68 10.72 -16.21 1.94
C PRO A 68 9.67 -15.85 0.89
N PHE A 69 8.90 -14.79 1.12
CA PHE A 69 7.86 -14.31 0.22
C PHE A 69 8.40 -13.52 -0.99
N ARG A 70 9.73 -13.37 -1.13
CA ARG A 70 10.40 -12.91 -2.36
C ARG A 70 10.92 -14.09 -3.17
N ILE A 71 11.33 -15.16 -2.49
CA ILE A 71 11.79 -16.40 -3.12
C ILE A 71 10.61 -17.18 -3.69
N GLU A 72 9.49 -17.21 -2.93
CA GLU A 72 8.23 -17.84 -3.30
C GLU A 72 7.14 -16.76 -3.38
N PRO A 73 6.97 -16.10 -4.53
CA PRO A 73 6.12 -14.92 -4.66
C PRO A 73 4.65 -15.16 -4.28
N GLU A 74 4.14 -16.38 -4.42
CA GLU A 74 2.78 -16.75 -4.05
C GLU A 74 2.52 -16.73 -2.52
N LYS A 75 3.58 -16.68 -1.71
CA LYS A 75 3.49 -16.49 -0.26
C LYS A 75 3.32 -15.02 0.15
N GLY A 76 3.61 -14.09 -0.75
CA GLY A 76 3.57 -12.67 -0.49
C GLY A 76 2.24 -12.00 -0.84
N MET A 77 2.00 -10.84 -0.24
CA MET A 77 0.85 -9.98 -0.53
C MET A 77 1.10 -9.13 -1.78
N GLY A 78 0.04 -8.55 -2.33
CA GLY A 78 0.07 -7.67 -3.50
C GLY A 78 0.00 -8.41 -4.84
N ASP A 79 -1.10 -8.21 -5.58
CA ASP A 79 -1.20 -8.61 -6.99
C ASP A 79 -0.23 -7.81 -7.86
N TRP A 80 0.05 -6.58 -7.43
CA TRP A 80 1.01 -5.65 -8.01
C TRP A 80 2.00 -5.25 -6.93
N ARG A 81 3.29 -5.23 -7.28
CA ARG A 81 4.37 -4.96 -6.32
C ARG A 81 5.35 -3.95 -6.87
N PHE A 82 5.69 -2.98 -6.04
CA PHE A 82 6.61 -1.91 -6.41
C PHE A 82 7.67 -1.70 -5.34
N PHE A 83 8.86 -1.31 -5.77
CA PHE A 83 9.78 -0.63 -4.87
C PHE A 83 9.59 0.88 -4.97
N ILE A 84 9.82 1.58 -3.85
CA ILE A 84 9.90 3.04 -3.79
C ILE A 84 11.23 3.45 -3.17
N SER A 85 11.93 4.37 -3.82
CA SER A 85 13.22 4.89 -3.36
C SER A 85 13.48 6.30 -3.87
N GLU A 86 14.55 6.94 -3.39
CA GLU A 86 15.13 8.07 -4.12
C GLU A 86 15.81 7.58 -5.41
N PRO A 87 15.95 8.43 -6.45
CA PRO A 87 16.73 8.09 -7.65
C PRO A 87 18.17 7.68 -7.33
N GLY A 88 18.71 6.72 -8.08
CA GLY A 88 20.08 6.22 -7.91
C GLY A 88 20.25 5.11 -6.88
N ILE A 89 19.20 4.77 -6.10
CA ILE A 89 19.22 3.63 -5.17
C ILE A 89 18.85 2.33 -5.89
N ILE A 90 17.78 2.39 -6.69
CA ILE A 90 17.26 1.25 -7.47
C ILE A 90 17.14 1.67 -8.93
N GLU A 91 17.67 0.85 -9.82
CA GLU A 91 17.51 0.97 -11.26
C GLU A 91 16.56 -0.11 -11.80
N ILE A 92 16.01 0.09 -13.00
CA ILE A 92 15.09 -0.89 -13.61
C ILE A 92 15.75 -2.27 -13.74
N SER A 93 17.06 -2.33 -14.03
CA SER A 93 17.83 -3.55 -14.11
C SER A 93 17.98 -4.32 -12.79
N ASP A 94 17.67 -3.69 -11.67
CA ASP A 94 17.72 -4.32 -10.35
C ASP A 94 16.43 -5.04 -9.99
N LEU A 95 15.35 -4.78 -10.74
CA LEU A 95 14.02 -5.27 -10.39
C LEU A 95 13.90 -6.79 -10.59
N PRO A 96 13.31 -7.52 -9.64
CA PRO A 96 12.84 -8.86 -9.89
C PRO A 96 11.72 -8.84 -10.94
N GLU A 97 11.51 -9.97 -11.61
CA GLU A 97 10.43 -10.12 -12.58
C GLU A 97 9.07 -9.74 -11.97
N GLY A 98 8.27 -8.98 -12.71
CA GLY A 98 6.94 -8.53 -12.31
C GLY A 98 6.91 -7.33 -11.34
N TRP A 99 8.05 -6.90 -10.80
CA TRP A 99 8.12 -5.73 -9.93
C TRP A 99 8.21 -4.43 -10.71
N GLY A 100 7.54 -3.41 -10.19
CA GLY A 100 7.65 -2.04 -10.69
C GLY A 100 8.52 -1.16 -9.81
N LEU A 101 8.74 0.08 -10.27
CA LEU A 101 9.58 1.08 -9.62
C LEU A 101 8.91 2.45 -9.54
N LEU A 102 8.99 3.02 -8.36
CA LEU A 102 8.59 4.39 -8.07
C LEU A 102 9.81 5.15 -7.51
N HIS A 103 9.99 6.39 -7.96
CA HIS A 103 11.00 7.27 -7.36
C HIS A 103 10.35 8.45 -6.63
N VAL A 104 10.96 8.87 -5.54
CA VAL A 104 10.58 10.13 -4.87
C VAL A 104 11.52 11.23 -5.31
N VAL A 105 10.99 12.23 -5.99
CA VAL A 105 11.72 13.39 -6.48
C VAL A 105 11.09 14.66 -5.92
N LYS A 106 11.84 15.43 -5.13
CA LYS A 106 11.35 16.66 -4.49
C LYS A 106 10.04 16.45 -3.73
N GLY A 107 9.96 15.36 -2.92
CA GLY A 107 8.80 15.01 -2.12
C GLY A 107 7.58 14.49 -2.91
N ARG A 108 7.73 14.20 -4.22
CA ARG A 108 6.66 13.70 -5.08
C ARG A 108 7.00 12.33 -5.64
N VAL A 109 6.05 11.40 -5.56
CA VAL A 109 6.20 10.06 -6.15
C VAL A 109 6.07 10.14 -7.67
N LYS A 110 7.03 9.58 -8.38
CA LYS A 110 7.08 9.45 -9.84
C LYS A 110 7.00 7.98 -10.23
N LYS A 111 6.17 7.65 -11.20
CA LYS A 111 6.07 6.33 -11.82
C LYS A 111 7.25 6.15 -12.77
N VAL A 112 8.12 5.17 -12.49
CA VAL A 112 9.32 4.92 -13.29
C VAL A 112 9.14 3.70 -14.18
N HIS A 113 8.63 2.59 -13.61
CA HIS A 113 8.45 1.35 -14.35
C HIS A 113 7.24 0.56 -13.84
N GLY A 114 6.56 -0.14 -14.74
CA GLY A 114 5.56 -1.17 -14.43
C GLY A 114 4.22 -0.68 -13.88
N TRP A 115 3.95 0.64 -13.82
CA TRP A 115 2.67 1.14 -13.36
C TRP A 115 1.61 0.91 -14.44
N PRO A 116 0.56 0.09 -14.17
CA PRO A 116 -0.39 -0.30 -15.21
C PRO A 116 -1.40 0.79 -15.54
N GLY A 117 -2.08 0.62 -16.67
CA GLY A 117 -3.26 1.39 -17.02
C GLY A 117 -4.47 1.04 -16.15
N ASN A 118 -5.50 1.88 -16.19
CA ASN A 118 -6.64 1.73 -15.27
C ASN A 118 -7.35 0.38 -15.34
N TRP A 119 -7.46 -0.22 -16.52
CA TRP A 119 -8.13 -1.49 -16.74
C TRP A 119 -7.28 -2.71 -16.38
N GLU A 120 -5.96 -2.57 -16.42
CA GLU A 120 -5.03 -3.66 -16.15
C GLU A 120 -5.04 -4.07 -14.68
N TRP A 121 -5.33 -3.14 -13.75
CA TRP A 121 -5.35 -3.40 -12.31
C TRP A 121 -6.24 -4.59 -11.93
N VAL A 122 -7.39 -4.74 -12.57
CA VAL A 122 -8.39 -5.77 -12.23
C VAL A 122 -8.36 -6.94 -13.19
N ASN A 123 -7.69 -6.83 -14.32
CA ASN A 123 -7.54 -7.90 -15.28
C ASN A 123 -6.60 -8.99 -14.73
N ARG A 124 -7.13 -10.18 -14.48
CA ARG A 124 -6.36 -11.30 -13.92
C ARG A 124 -5.15 -11.67 -14.79
N ALA A 125 -5.29 -11.59 -16.12
CA ALA A 125 -4.21 -11.93 -17.05
C ALA A 125 -3.06 -10.92 -17.04
N SER A 126 -3.30 -9.69 -16.58
CA SER A 126 -2.30 -8.62 -16.52
C SER A 126 -1.56 -8.56 -15.19
N LYS A 127 -2.10 -9.20 -14.13
CA LYS A 127 -1.49 -9.17 -12.80
C LYS A 127 -0.17 -9.94 -12.79
N PRO A 128 0.93 -9.30 -12.37
CA PRO A 128 2.23 -9.98 -12.31
C PRO A 128 2.27 -11.11 -11.28
N PHE A 129 1.45 -10.99 -10.21
CA PHE A 129 1.46 -11.94 -9.11
C PHE A 129 0.06 -12.48 -8.79
N SER A 130 0.02 -13.73 -8.34
CA SER A 130 -1.10 -14.29 -7.62
C SER A 130 -0.85 -14.11 -6.13
N ALA A 131 -1.32 -13.00 -5.58
CA ALA A 131 -1.08 -12.66 -4.18
C ALA A 131 -1.68 -13.68 -3.21
N ASN A 132 -1.04 -13.85 -2.05
CA ASN A 132 -1.57 -14.61 -0.94
C ASN A 132 -2.82 -13.94 -0.35
N LYS A 133 -3.98 -14.31 -0.85
CA LYS A 133 -5.26 -13.71 -0.45
C LYS A 133 -5.64 -14.03 0.99
N GLN A 134 -5.16 -15.14 1.56
CA GLN A 134 -5.34 -15.43 2.97
C GLN A 134 -4.55 -14.44 3.83
N ALA A 135 -3.28 -14.17 3.49
CA ALA A 135 -2.48 -13.19 4.20
C ALA A 135 -3.08 -11.76 4.11
N GLU A 136 -3.63 -11.39 2.95
CA GLU A 136 -4.33 -10.11 2.78
C GLU A 136 -5.62 -10.05 3.60
N CYS A 137 -6.37 -11.15 3.68
CA CYS A 137 -7.57 -11.26 4.51
C CYS A 137 -7.22 -11.10 5.99
N ASP A 138 -6.20 -11.80 6.47
CA ASP A 138 -5.72 -11.70 7.87
C ASP A 138 -5.24 -10.29 8.20
N TYR A 139 -4.61 -9.63 7.24
CA TYR A 139 -4.16 -8.24 7.38
C TYR A 139 -5.36 -7.29 7.53
N MET A 140 -6.36 -7.39 6.66
CA MET A 140 -7.59 -6.59 6.73
C MET A 140 -8.42 -6.94 7.98
N PHE A 141 -8.51 -8.22 8.35
CA PHE A 141 -9.17 -8.65 9.58
C PHE A 141 -8.54 -7.97 10.79
N SER A 142 -7.21 -7.91 10.86
CA SER A 142 -6.49 -7.24 11.95
C SER A 142 -6.83 -5.75 12.04
N ALA A 143 -7.03 -5.07 10.91
CA ALA A 143 -7.46 -3.67 10.88
C ALA A 143 -8.90 -3.50 11.39
N LEU A 144 -9.85 -4.30 10.89
CA LEU A 144 -11.25 -4.30 11.32
C LEU A 144 -11.37 -4.68 12.80
N ARG A 145 -10.60 -5.66 13.26
CA ARG A 145 -10.57 -6.05 14.68
C ARG A 145 -10.15 -4.89 15.60
N ARG A 146 -9.22 -4.04 15.15
CA ARG A 146 -8.85 -2.83 15.91
C ARG A 146 -9.97 -1.79 15.93
N MET A 147 -10.73 -1.66 14.84
CA MET A 147 -11.93 -0.82 14.79
C MET A 147 -13.00 -1.35 15.75
N ASP A 148 -13.24 -2.65 15.77
CA ASP A 148 -14.16 -3.33 16.67
C ASP A 148 -13.81 -3.04 18.14
N LEU A 149 -12.55 -3.28 18.53
CA LEU A 149 -12.05 -3.03 19.88
C LEU A 149 -12.18 -1.57 20.35
N ARG A 150 -12.22 -0.64 19.39
CA ARG A 150 -12.43 0.80 19.66
C ARG A 150 -13.88 1.24 19.55
N GLY A 151 -14.81 0.33 19.27
CA GLY A 151 -16.23 0.62 19.13
C GLY A 151 -16.65 1.27 17.81
N HIS A 152 -15.75 1.28 16.79
CA HIS A 152 -15.99 1.92 15.49
C HIS A 152 -16.53 0.97 14.41
N LEU A 153 -16.51 -0.35 14.62
CA LEU A 153 -16.95 -1.31 13.59
C LEU A 153 -18.42 -1.11 13.18
N LYS A 154 -19.27 -0.67 14.11
CA LYS A 154 -20.68 -0.37 13.84
C LYS A 154 -20.89 0.71 12.78
N GLU A 155 -19.92 1.60 12.58
CA GLU A 155 -19.98 2.66 11.56
C GLU A 155 -20.08 2.10 10.13
N VAL A 156 -19.72 0.84 9.91
CA VAL A 156 -19.88 0.13 8.62
C VAL A 156 -21.37 0.06 8.22
N TYR A 157 -22.29 0.04 9.19
CA TYR A 157 -23.74 -0.04 8.95
C TYR A 157 -24.40 1.32 8.70
N ASP A 158 -23.73 2.41 9.05
CA ASP A 158 -24.30 3.76 8.98
C ASP A 158 -24.21 4.37 7.56
N GLY A 159 -23.69 3.62 6.59
CA GLY A 159 -23.46 4.05 5.21
C GLY A 159 -22.24 4.97 5.08
N VAL A 160 -21.94 5.38 3.86
CA VAL A 160 -20.86 6.34 3.58
C VAL A 160 -21.38 7.72 3.94
N ILE A 161 -21.06 8.21 5.13
CA ILE A 161 -21.28 9.62 5.50
C ILE A 161 -20.28 10.44 4.69
N ILE A 162 -20.72 10.95 3.53
CA ILE A 162 -20.04 12.06 2.89
C ILE A 162 -20.25 13.23 3.85
N ASN A 163 -19.17 13.77 4.44
CA ASN A 163 -19.20 14.90 5.35
C ASN A 163 -20.14 15.98 4.80
N LYS A 164 -21.38 16.01 5.32
CA LYS A 164 -22.22 17.20 5.19
C LYS A 164 -21.64 18.20 6.17
N PRO A 165 -21.33 19.44 5.75
CA PRO A 165 -20.99 20.48 6.70
C PRO A 165 -22.10 20.56 7.75
N GLU A 166 -21.72 20.64 9.03
CA GLU A 166 -22.69 20.85 10.09
C GLU A 166 -23.52 22.07 9.75
N PRO A 167 -24.85 22.01 9.92
CA PRO A 167 -25.69 23.20 9.73
C PRO A 167 -25.22 24.27 10.70
N THR A 168 -24.73 25.37 10.17
CA THR A 168 -24.40 26.55 10.97
C THR A 168 -25.74 27.02 11.62
N LEU A 169 -25.85 26.87 12.92
CA LEU A 169 -26.92 27.46 13.66
C LEU A 169 -26.80 28.98 13.48
N ILE A 170 -27.66 29.56 12.68
CA ILE A 170 -27.82 30.99 12.62
C ILE A 170 -28.55 31.33 13.94
N GLU A 171 -27.79 31.86 14.93
CA GLU A 171 -28.39 32.49 16.10
C GLU A 171 -29.24 33.64 15.58
N GLY A 172 -30.55 33.52 15.72
CA GLY A 172 -31.49 34.57 15.40
C GLY A 172 -31.26 35.75 16.35
N GLU A 173 -30.98 36.91 15.78
CA GLU A 173 -31.10 38.18 16.47
C GLU A 173 -32.58 38.38 16.86
N GLU A 174 -32.81 38.59 18.16
CA GLU A 174 -34.03 39.27 18.66
C GLU A 174 -33.86 40.79 18.58
#